data_632194f7bfbaf8ae9b04f429b4848850
#
_entry.id   632194f7bfbaf8ae9b04f429b4848850
#
_cell.length_a   1.000
_cell.length_b   1.000
_cell.length_c   1.000
_cell.angle_alpha   90.00
_cell.angle_beta   90.00
_cell.angle_gamma   90.00
#
_symmetry.space_group_name_H-M   'P 1'
#
loop_
_entity.id
_entity.type
_entity.pdbx_description
1 polymer ?
#
loop_
_entity_poly.entity_id
_entity_poly.type
_entity_poly.pdbx_seq_one_letter_code
_entity_poly.pdbx_strand_id
1 'polypeptide(L)'
;MAALYGIIVNYRVGPKTQRSRECLVKFPNVNSAKDASRLIGRKVAWPAEEKRIIGKIVATHGTKGLVRVRFRRGVPGQALGTHVRIVG
;
A
#
# COMPACT_ATOMS: atom_id res chain seq x y z
N MET A 1 18.85 -1.46 -9.09
CA MET A 1 18.08 -1.92 -7.93
C MET A 1 16.74 -2.47 -8.37
N ALA A 2 16.38 -3.64 -7.89
CA ALA A 2 15.10 -4.22 -8.25
C ALA A 2 13.95 -3.39 -7.66
N ALA A 3 12.88 -3.24 -8.43
CA ALA A 3 11.69 -2.56 -7.94
C ALA A 3 11.04 -3.40 -6.84
N LEU A 4 10.51 -2.74 -5.81
CA LEU A 4 9.81 -3.42 -4.74
C LEU A 4 8.31 -3.35 -4.99
N TYR A 5 7.68 -4.51 -5.10
CA TYR A 5 6.26 -4.64 -5.34
C TYR A 5 5.58 -5.14 -4.07
N GLY A 6 4.41 -4.59 -3.79
CA GLY A 6 3.57 -5.07 -2.70
C GLY A 6 2.21 -5.47 -3.22
N ILE A 7 1.42 -6.12 -2.36
CA ILE A 7 0.07 -6.56 -2.69
C ILE A 7 -0.91 -5.88 -1.75
N ILE A 8 -1.97 -5.32 -2.32
CA ILE A 8 -3.06 -4.78 -1.50
C ILE A 8 -3.82 -5.95 -0.91
N VAL A 9 -3.81 -6.05 0.42
CA VAL A 9 -4.44 -7.18 1.12
C VAL A 9 -5.75 -6.80 1.80
N ASN A 10 -5.99 -5.51 2.01
CA ASN A 10 -7.25 -5.04 2.58
C ASN A 10 -7.34 -3.53 2.45
N TYR A 11 -8.52 -2.99 2.75
CA TYR A 11 -8.76 -1.56 2.78
C TYR A 11 -9.03 -1.10 4.20
N ARG A 12 -8.65 0.14 4.48
CA ARG A 12 -9.10 0.83 5.68
C ARG A 12 -10.18 1.82 5.27
N VAL A 13 -11.42 1.35 5.25
CA VAL A 13 -12.52 2.15 4.74
C VAL A 13 -13.64 2.31 5.72
N GLY A 14 -14.33 3.42 5.58
CA GLY A 14 -15.67 3.51 6.07
C GLY A 14 -16.61 2.67 5.21
N PRO A 15 -17.68 2.14 5.78
CA PRO A 15 -18.54 1.17 5.08
C PRO A 15 -19.32 1.76 3.89
N LYS A 16 -19.36 3.06 3.74
CA LYS A 16 -20.14 3.70 2.69
C LYS A 16 -19.32 4.10 1.47
N THR A 17 -18.01 3.82 1.47
CA THR A 17 -17.12 4.27 0.41
C THR A 17 -16.81 3.12 -0.53
N GLN A 18 -17.08 3.31 -1.82
CA GLN A 18 -16.73 2.33 -2.85
C GLN A 18 -15.27 2.47 -3.29
N ARG A 19 -14.64 3.60 -2.98
CA ARG A 19 -13.23 3.84 -3.25
C ARG A 19 -12.55 4.21 -1.96
N SER A 20 -11.44 3.58 -1.67
CA SER A 20 -10.69 3.81 -0.45
C SER A 20 -9.40 4.54 -0.76
N ARG A 21 -9.08 5.54 0.06
CA ARG A 21 -7.79 6.21 -0.02
C ARG A 21 -6.71 5.47 0.79
N GLU A 22 -7.10 4.67 1.77
CA GLU A 22 -6.12 3.93 2.56
C GLU A 22 -6.27 2.44 2.34
N CYS A 23 -5.13 1.81 2.11
CA CYS A 23 -5.06 0.38 1.89
C CYS A 23 -4.00 -0.22 2.79
N LEU A 24 -4.19 -1.49 3.12
CA LEU A 24 -3.17 -2.29 3.78
C LEU A 24 -2.40 -3.04 2.71
N VAL A 25 -1.09 -2.93 2.74
CA VAL A 25 -0.23 -3.53 1.72
C VAL A 25 0.80 -4.41 2.39
N LYS A 26 1.05 -5.57 1.81
CA LYS A 26 2.10 -6.50 2.23
C LYS A 26 3.21 -6.51 1.20
N PHE A 27 4.42 -6.23 1.64
CA PHE A 27 5.62 -6.34 0.80
C PHE A 27 6.37 -7.63 1.11
N PRO A 28 7.03 -8.23 0.11
CA PRO A 28 7.83 -9.42 0.36
C PRO A 28 9.00 -9.11 1.28
N ASN A 29 9.35 -10.06 2.14
CA ASN A 29 10.46 -9.95 3.09
C ASN A 29 10.28 -8.87 4.16
N VAL A 30 9.07 -8.34 4.31
CA VAL A 30 8.74 -7.39 5.37
C VAL A 30 7.81 -8.11 6.33
N ASN A 31 8.35 -8.63 7.41
CA ASN A 31 7.64 -9.57 8.28
C ASN A 31 7.43 -9.08 9.71
N SER A 32 7.89 -7.88 10.02
CA SER A 32 7.75 -7.31 11.36
C SER A 32 7.44 -5.83 11.27
N ALA A 33 6.93 -5.27 12.37
CA ALA A 33 6.70 -3.83 12.44
C ALA A 33 7.99 -3.03 12.30
N LYS A 34 9.11 -3.57 12.80
CA LYS A 34 10.41 -2.92 12.67
C LYS A 34 10.84 -2.79 11.21
N ASP A 35 10.68 -3.87 10.45
CA ASP A 35 11.01 -3.84 9.02
C ASP A 35 10.04 -2.93 8.26
N ALA A 36 8.75 -3.00 8.58
CA ALA A 36 7.76 -2.17 7.94
C ALA A 36 7.98 -0.68 8.22
N SER A 37 8.45 -0.34 9.41
CA SER A 37 8.67 1.07 9.77
C SER A 37 9.73 1.74 8.90
N ARG A 38 10.63 0.97 8.32
CA ARG A 38 11.66 1.50 7.42
C ARG A 38 11.08 1.99 6.10
N LEU A 39 9.88 1.57 5.77
CA LEU A 39 9.22 1.95 4.53
C LEU A 39 8.35 3.21 4.68
N ILE A 40 8.13 3.67 5.91
CA ILE A 40 7.29 4.86 6.14
C ILE A 40 7.90 6.05 5.43
N GLY A 41 7.06 6.79 4.71
CA GLY A 41 7.49 7.93 3.92
C GLY A 41 7.79 7.62 2.46
N ARG A 42 7.90 6.34 2.09
CA ARG A 42 8.15 5.97 0.70
C ARG A 42 6.88 6.14 -0.12
N LYS A 43 7.05 6.50 -1.39
CA LYS A 43 5.93 6.67 -2.31
C LYS A 43 5.65 5.37 -3.03
N VAL A 44 4.37 5.10 -3.24
CA VAL A 44 3.93 3.92 -4.00
C VAL A 44 2.98 4.35 -5.10
N ALA A 45 2.86 3.54 -6.13
CA ALA A 45 1.96 3.78 -7.24
C ALA A 45 1.07 2.56 -7.46
N TRP A 46 -0.17 2.81 -7.83
CA TRP A 46 -1.14 1.79 -8.20
C TRP A 46 -1.80 2.16 -9.54
N PRO A 47 -2.02 1.22 -10.44
CA PRO A 47 -1.42 -0.13 -10.46
C PRO A 47 0.09 -0.05 -10.63
N ALA A 48 0.78 -1.12 -10.23
CA ALA A 48 2.25 -1.13 -10.27
C ALA A 48 2.81 -0.78 -11.64
N GLU A 49 2.17 -1.23 -12.70
CA GLU A 49 2.64 -1.02 -14.06
C GLU A 49 2.26 0.34 -14.62
N GLU A 50 1.03 0.79 -14.37
CA GLU A 50 0.51 2.03 -14.97
C GLU A 50 0.80 3.27 -14.14
N LYS A 51 0.99 3.12 -12.84
CA LYS A 51 1.33 4.21 -11.92
C LYS A 51 0.34 5.37 -11.99
N ARG A 52 -0.95 5.06 -12.08
CA ARG A 52 -1.99 6.09 -12.24
C ARG A 52 -2.27 6.87 -10.98
N ILE A 53 -2.22 6.21 -9.83
CA ILE A 53 -2.55 6.80 -8.55
C ILE A 53 -1.34 6.68 -7.65
N ILE A 54 -0.88 7.82 -7.14
CA ILE A 54 0.29 7.86 -6.27
C ILE A 54 -0.17 7.94 -4.81
N GLY A 55 0.49 7.18 -3.96
CA GLY A 55 0.26 7.22 -2.54
C GLY A 55 1.55 7.25 -1.75
N LYS A 56 1.42 7.21 -0.45
CA LYS A 56 2.55 7.27 0.46
C LYS A 56 2.32 6.29 1.60
N ILE A 57 3.38 5.60 2.01
CA ILE A 57 3.32 4.73 3.18
C ILE A 57 3.32 5.63 4.41
N VAL A 58 2.24 5.60 5.19
CA VAL A 58 2.06 6.56 6.29
C VAL A 58 2.27 5.94 7.66
N ALA A 59 2.11 4.63 7.79
CA ALA A 59 2.28 3.98 9.09
C ALA A 59 2.42 2.47 8.90
N THR A 60 2.85 1.80 9.96
CA THR A 60 2.77 0.35 10.04
C THR A 60 1.39 -0.06 10.55
N HIS A 61 1.01 -1.31 10.31
CA HIS A 61 -0.25 -1.85 10.79
C HIS A 61 0.00 -3.22 11.40
N GLY A 62 -0.22 -3.33 12.70
CA GLY A 62 0.05 -4.58 13.41
C GLY A 62 1.52 -4.90 13.51
N THR A 63 1.84 -6.17 13.78
CA THR A 63 3.21 -6.60 14.06
C THR A 63 3.79 -7.52 12.98
N LYS A 64 3.00 -7.82 11.94
CA LYS A 64 3.38 -8.81 10.93
C LYS A 64 3.94 -8.22 9.65
N GLY A 65 4.22 -6.92 9.64
CA GLY A 65 4.86 -6.29 8.49
C GLY A 65 3.91 -5.62 7.50
N LEU A 66 2.62 -5.51 7.83
CA LEU A 66 1.70 -4.75 6.99
C LEU A 66 1.95 -3.26 7.15
N VAL A 67 1.75 -2.53 6.06
CA VAL A 67 1.86 -1.07 6.07
C VAL A 67 0.55 -0.46 5.59
N ARG A 68 0.27 0.76 6.08
CA ARG A 68 -0.85 1.55 5.60
C ARG A 68 -0.36 2.51 4.54
N VAL A 69 -1.00 2.48 3.39
CA VAL A 69 -0.70 3.37 2.28
C VAL A 69 -1.89 4.29 2.06
N ARG A 70 -1.63 5.59 2.01
CA ARG A 70 -2.66 6.58 1.69
C ARG A 70 -2.43 7.09 0.29
N PHE A 71 -3.40 6.87 -0.58
CA PHE A 71 -3.35 7.33 -1.96
C PHE A 71 -3.99 8.71 -2.09
N ARG A 72 -3.56 9.45 -3.09
CA ARG A 72 -4.13 10.78 -3.38
C ARG A 72 -5.58 10.69 -3.85
N ARG A 73 -5.92 9.58 -4.51
CA ARG A 73 -7.28 9.28 -4.94
C ARG A 73 -7.70 7.95 -4.37
N GLY A 74 -8.99 7.74 -4.24
CA GLY A 74 -9.49 6.43 -3.84
C GLY A 74 -9.19 5.38 -4.92
N VAL A 75 -8.63 4.25 -4.51
CA VAL A 75 -8.46 3.12 -5.41
C VAL A 75 -9.79 2.36 -5.50
N PRO A 76 -10.11 1.78 -6.66
CA PRO A 76 -11.37 1.05 -6.81
C PRO A 76 -11.39 -0.21 -5.96
N GLY A 77 -12.58 -0.69 -5.63
CA GLY A 77 -12.73 -1.91 -4.86
C GLY A 77 -12.11 -3.14 -5.51
N GLN A 78 -11.89 -3.09 -6.80
CA GLN A 78 -11.26 -4.17 -7.56
C GLN A 78 -9.74 -4.23 -7.36
N ALA A 79 -9.15 -3.28 -6.65
CA ALA A 79 -7.71 -3.23 -6.44
C ALA A 79 -7.21 -4.28 -5.44
N LEU A 80 -8.11 -4.89 -4.66
CA LEU A 80 -7.73 -5.92 -3.70
C LEU A 80 -7.03 -7.07 -4.42
N GLY A 81 -5.89 -7.48 -3.90
CA GLY A 81 -5.09 -8.54 -4.50
C GLY A 81 -4.18 -8.09 -5.64
N THR A 82 -4.28 -6.82 -6.05
CA THR A 82 -3.41 -6.31 -7.10
C THR A 82 -2.12 -5.74 -6.52
N HIS A 83 -1.18 -5.47 -7.40
CA HIS A 83 0.15 -5.03 -6.99
C HIS A 83 0.29 -3.51 -6.99
N VAL A 84 1.08 -3.01 -6.04
CA VAL A 84 1.59 -1.65 -6.02
C VAL A 84 3.11 -1.69 -6.13
N ARG A 85 3.71 -0.58 -6.48
CA ARG A 85 5.16 -0.49 -6.65
C ARG A 85 5.70 0.72 -5.90
N ILE A 86 6.84 0.53 -5.23
CA ILE A 86 7.51 1.66 -4.60
C ILE A 86 8.19 2.48 -5.71
N VAL A 87 7.91 3.78 -5.73
CA VAL A 87 8.42 4.69 -6.76
C VAL A 87 9.24 5.85 -6.20
N GLY A 88 9.39 5.91 -4.91
CA GLY A 88 10.16 7.00 -4.34
C GLY A 88 10.69 6.78 -2.96
#